data_d649d3c9f5b63ec903864e0c6c2bac01
#
_entry.id   d649d3c9f5b63ec903864e0c6c2bac01
#
_cell.length_a   1.000
_cell.length_b   1.000
_cell.length_c   1.000
_cell.angle_alpha   90.00
_cell.angle_beta   90.00
_cell.angle_gamma   90.00
#
_symmetry.space_group_name_H-M   'P 1'
#
loop_
_entity.id
_entity.type
_entity.pdbx_description
1 polymer ?
#
loop_
_entity_poly.entity_id
_entity_poly.type
_entity_poly.pdbx_seq_one_letter_code
_entity_poly.pdbx_strand_id
1 'polypeptide(L)'
;YWPLPFRGQFIRTVLAHAGATWEEADVEAVTDVMSQKVTDQPVPFMAPPMLIDHDAGVSLAQMPAILSFLGMKLGLMPGDAKRAALTHKIIADANDVLDEVTRYGGRSMWTREEWEGFSEDRLPRWAQIFEATGRAHGLKADSGYMLGTPEPGLADLVTATLWYTMTAKLLDLTPLVETNAPNVAALGERIMSTDALAAMRDDTDTRFGHAWCGG
;
A
#
# COMPACT_ATOMS: atom_id res chain seq x y z
N TYR A 1 -2.19 11.76 -6.73
CA TYR A 1 -2.98 10.53 -6.95
C TYR A 1 -4.47 10.86 -7.00
N TRP A 2 -5.29 9.91 -7.47
CA TRP A 2 -6.75 10.02 -7.38
C TRP A 2 -7.20 10.20 -5.92
N PRO A 3 -8.37 10.82 -5.67
CA PRO A 3 -8.95 10.98 -4.34
C PRO A 3 -9.52 9.65 -3.82
N LEU A 4 -8.65 8.65 -3.65
CA LEU A 4 -9.00 7.29 -3.25
C LEU A 4 -7.91 6.71 -2.35
N PRO A 5 -8.25 5.91 -1.31
CA PRO A 5 -7.29 5.22 -0.47
C PRO A 5 -6.83 3.88 -1.09
N PHE A 6 -6.37 3.91 -2.33
CA PHE A 6 -5.86 2.76 -3.07
C PHE A 6 -4.33 2.83 -3.19
N ARG A 7 -3.73 2.72 -4.38
CA ARG A 7 -2.26 2.76 -4.54
C ARG A 7 -1.59 4.01 -3.94
N GLY A 8 -2.29 5.16 -3.96
CA GLY A 8 -1.79 6.39 -3.34
C GLY A 8 -1.71 6.32 -1.81
N GLN A 9 -2.53 5.47 -1.17
CA GLN A 9 -2.54 5.34 0.28
C GLN A 9 -1.22 4.82 0.84
N PHE A 10 -0.52 3.95 0.11
CA PHE A 10 0.80 3.46 0.51
C PHE A 10 1.83 4.59 0.62
N ILE A 11 1.77 5.54 -0.30
CA ILE A 11 2.65 6.70 -0.30
C ILE A 11 2.29 7.63 0.86
N ARG A 12 0.99 7.90 1.08
CA ARG A 12 0.49 8.69 2.23
C ARG A 12 0.93 8.07 3.55
N THR A 13 0.79 6.76 3.70
CA THR A 13 1.21 6.03 4.92
C THR A 13 2.70 6.22 5.19
N VAL A 14 3.55 6.06 4.19
CA VAL A 14 5.00 6.22 4.33
C VAL A 14 5.36 7.66 4.69
N LEU A 15 4.77 8.64 4.01
CA LEU A 15 5.01 10.07 4.29
C LEU A 15 4.51 10.46 5.68
N ALA A 16 3.31 10.05 6.06
CA ALA A 16 2.74 10.33 7.38
C ALA A 16 3.56 9.70 8.51
N HIS A 17 3.95 8.42 8.36
CA HIS A 17 4.80 7.74 9.34
C HIS A 17 6.14 8.45 9.55
N ALA A 18 6.74 8.95 8.49
CA ALA A 18 8.00 9.68 8.55
C ALA A 18 7.86 11.15 9.01
N GLY A 19 6.65 11.64 9.25
CA GLY A 19 6.40 13.05 9.57
C GLY A 19 6.74 14.00 8.43
N ALA A 20 6.76 13.51 7.18
CA ALA A 20 7.05 14.33 6.01
C ALA A 20 5.86 15.21 5.65
N THR A 21 6.13 16.38 5.08
CA THR A 21 5.11 17.27 4.53
C THR A 21 4.93 16.98 3.04
N TRP A 22 3.68 16.94 2.58
CA TRP A 22 3.38 16.78 1.15
C TRP A 22 2.11 17.54 0.77
N GLU A 23 1.95 17.79 -0.50
CA GLU A 23 0.73 18.33 -1.11
C GLU A 23 0.20 17.33 -2.12
N GLU A 24 -1.13 17.27 -2.26
CA GLU A 24 -1.78 16.44 -3.25
C GLU A 24 -2.39 17.31 -4.35
N ALA A 25 -2.03 16.98 -5.59
CA ALA A 25 -2.70 17.55 -6.75
C ALA A 25 -4.17 17.13 -6.78
N ASP A 26 -5.04 18.03 -7.19
CA ASP A 26 -6.44 17.74 -7.41
C ASP A 26 -6.68 16.86 -8.66
N VAL A 27 -7.91 16.44 -8.86
CA VAL A 27 -8.29 15.55 -9.98
C VAL A 27 -8.04 16.19 -11.33
N GLU A 28 -8.25 17.50 -11.44
CA GLU A 28 -8.04 18.26 -12.69
C GLU A 28 -6.56 18.26 -13.07
N ALA A 29 -5.67 18.61 -12.15
CA ALA A 29 -4.23 18.59 -12.36
C ALA A 29 -3.69 17.18 -12.67
N VAL A 30 -4.20 16.14 -12.01
CA VAL A 30 -3.85 14.74 -12.33
C VAL A 30 -4.27 14.38 -13.76
N THR A 31 -5.48 14.75 -14.15
CA THR A 31 -6.03 14.49 -15.50
C THR A 31 -5.26 15.24 -16.56
N ASP A 32 -4.92 16.49 -16.29
CA ASP A 32 -4.15 17.33 -17.22
C ASP A 32 -2.77 16.74 -17.52
N VAL A 33 -2.06 16.32 -16.47
CA VAL A 33 -0.75 15.67 -16.67
C VAL A 33 -0.87 14.35 -17.42
N MET A 34 -1.90 13.55 -17.16
CA MET A 34 -2.14 12.30 -17.88
C MET A 34 -2.48 12.51 -19.37
N SER A 35 -3.12 13.63 -19.70
CA SER A 35 -3.52 13.96 -21.08
C SER A 35 -2.38 14.50 -21.95
N GLN A 36 -1.25 14.88 -21.33
CA GLN A 36 -0.07 15.37 -22.03
C GLN A 36 0.55 14.28 -22.92
N LYS A 37 1.27 14.72 -23.95
CA LYS A 37 2.14 13.79 -24.68
C LYS A 37 3.16 13.19 -23.73
N VAL A 38 3.49 11.92 -23.90
CA VAL A 38 4.43 11.19 -23.04
C VAL A 38 5.77 11.93 -22.88
N THR A 39 6.21 12.65 -23.93
CA THR A 39 7.44 13.45 -23.92
C THR A 39 7.36 14.74 -23.08
N ASP A 40 6.17 15.19 -22.78
CA ASP A 40 5.91 16.46 -22.10
C ASP A 40 5.55 16.25 -20.62
N GLN A 41 5.35 14.99 -20.21
CA GLN A 41 5.08 14.61 -18.82
C GLN A 41 6.32 14.77 -17.94
N PRO A 42 6.19 15.13 -16.66
CA PRO A 42 7.32 15.23 -15.70
C PRO A 42 8.14 13.93 -15.59
N VAL A 43 7.48 12.80 -15.78
CA VAL A 43 8.04 11.46 -15.98
C VAL A 43 7.08 10.70 -16.89
N PRO A 44 7.54 9.91 -17.88
CA PRO A 44 6.67 9.09 -18.69
C PRO A 44 5.85 8.11 -17.85
N PHE A 45 4.51 8.21 -17.87
CA PHE A 45 3.64 7.33 -17.10
C PHE A 45 2.28 7.14 -17.75
N MET A 46 1.62 6.02 -17.46
CA MET A 46 0.29 5.70 -17.95
C MET A 46 -0.81 6.18 -17.01
N ALA A 47 -0.62 6.02 -15.69
CA ALA A 47 -1.60 6.34 -14.66
C ALA A 47 -0.90 6.60 -13.32
N PRO A 48 -1.50 7.43 -12.41
CA PRO A 48 -0.96 7.67 -11.10
C PRO A 48 -0.94 6.39 -10.24
N PRO A 49 -0.07 6.33 -9.19
CA PRO A 49 0.56 7.46 -8.52
C PRO A 49 1.79 8.01 -9.25
N MET A 50 1.97 9.32 -9.11
CA MET A 50 3.18 10.04 -9.46
C MET A 50 3.65 10.85 -8.24
N LEU A 51 4.94 10.88 -7.99
CA LEU A 51 5.60 11.70 -6.98
C LEU A 51 6.53 12.69 -7.68
N ILE A 52 6.46 13.95 -7.27
CA ILE A 52 7.46 14.98 -7.60
C ILE A 52 8.12 15.39 -6.29
N ASP A 53 9.41 15.16 -6.19
CA ASP A 53 10.24 15.57 -5.04
C ASP A 53 11.13 16.72 -5.49
N HIS A 54 10.74 17.94 -5.12
CA HIS A 54 11.41 19.15 -5.54
C HIS A 54 12.82 19.29 -4.94
N ASP A 55 13.00 18.81 -3.71
CA ASP A 55 14.29 18.89 -3.01
C ASP A 55 15.31 17.93 -3.60
N ALA A 56 14.87 16.74 -4.00
CA ALA A 56 15.70 15.75 -4.64
C ALA A 56 15.83 15.95 -6.16
N GLY A 57 14.98 16.81 -6.77
CA GLY A 57 14.92 16.99 -8.21
C GLY A 57 14.46 15.74 -8.95
N VAL A 58 13.55 14.96 -8.37
CA VAL A 58 13.12 13.65 -8.89
C VAL A 58 11.63 13.64 -9.16
N SER A 59 11.25 13.14 -10.33
CA SER A 59 9.86 12.76 -10.64
C SER A 59 9.79 11.26 -10.87
N LEU A 60 8.87 10.58 -10.17
CA LEU A 60 8.71 9.13 -10.23
C LEU A 60 7.23 8.77 -10.44
N ALA A 61 7.00 7.71 -11.18
CA ALA A 61 5.71 7.06 -11.28
C ALA A 61 5.83 5.58 -10.85
N GLN A 62 4.70 4.90 -10.70
CA GLN A 62 4.57 3.54 -10.19
C GLN A 62 4.78 3.44 -8.66
N MET A 63 3.74 2.93 -7.97
CA MET A 63 3.76 2.75 -6.52
C MET A 63 5.04 2.03 -6.01
N PRO A 64 5.47 0.90 -6.61
CA PRO A 64 6.67 0.21 -6.13
C PRO A 64 7.96 1.05 -6.23
N ALA A 65 8.12 1.81 -7.31
CA ALA A 65 9.29 2.67 -7.49
C ALA A 65 9.30 3.84 -6.50
N ILE A 66 8.15 4.48 -6.32
CA ILE A 66 7.97 5.59 -5.37
C ILE A 66 8.25 5.11 -3.94
N LEU A 67 7.71 3.96 -3.53
CA LEU A 67 7.94 3.39 -2.21
C LEU A 67 9.40 3.05 -1.97
N SER A 68 10.08 2.47 -2.97
CA SER A 68 11.50 2.16 -2.88
C SER A 68 12.35 3.43 -2.70
N PHE A 69 12.05 4.49 -3.45
CA PHE A 69 12.72 5.78 -3.32
C PHE A 69 12.48 6.40 -1.94
N LEU A 70 11.23 6.48 -1.50
CA LEU A 70 10.87 7.03 -0.19
C LEU A 70 11.48 6.21 0.95
N GLY A 71 11.46 4.88 0.84
CA GLY A 71 12.08 3.99 1.82
C GLY A 71 13.56 4.26 2.02
N MET A 72 14.31 4.51 0.94
CA MET A 72 15.72 4.89 1.01
C MET A 72 15.90 6.32 1.55
N LYS A 73 15.13 7.27 1.03
CA LYS A 73 15.24 8.71 1.42
C LYS A 73 14.91 8.91 2.90
N LEU A 74 13.93 8.19 3.43
CA LEU A 74 13.40 8.36 4.79
C LEU A 74 14.00 7.36 5.81
N GLY A 75 14.96 6.54 5.41
CA GLY A 75 15.62 5.58 6.30
C GLY A 75 14.75 4.38 6.70
N LEU A 76 13.70 4.07 5.93
CA LEU A 76 12.76 2.97 6.18
C LEU A 76 13.14 1.68 5.43
N MET A 77 14.12 1.75 4.53
CA MET A 77 14.65 0.59 3.82
C MET A 77 15.76 -0.05 4.66
N PRO A 78 15.74 -1.38 4.91
CA PRO A 78 16.82 -2.06 5.61
C PRO A 78 18.17 -1.91 4.91
N GLY A 79 19.25 -1.74 5.68
CA GLY A 79 20.60 -1.55 5.14
C GLY A 79 21.25 -2.83 4.60
N ASP A 80 20.76 -4.01 4.97
CA ASP A 80 21.28 -5.27 4.47
C ASP A 80 20.54 -5.75 3.20
N ALA A 81 21.28 -6.29 2.25
CA ALA A 81 20.76 -6.68 0.94
C ALA A 81 19.64 -7.73 0.99
N LYS A 82 19.68 -8.65 1.98
CA LYS A 82 18.64 -9.69 2.12
C LYS A 82 17.30 -9.08 2.50
N ARG A 83 17.27 -8.26 3.56
CA ARG A 83 16.02 -7.60 3.99
C ARG A 83 15.56 -6.56 2.98
N ALA A 84 16.46 -5.85 2.31
CA ALA A 84 16.11 -4.93 1.23
C ALA A 84 15.40 -5.68 0.07
N ALA A 85 15.93 -6.81 -0.37
CA ALA A 85 15.30 -7.64 -1.39
C ALA A 85 13.92 -8.18 -0.96
N LEU A 86 13.78 -8.60 0.31
CA LEU A 86 12.50 -9.03 0.87
C LEU A 86 11.49 -7.86 0.98
N THR A 87 11.97 -6.65 1.28
CA THR A 87 11.13 -5.45 1.25
C THR A 87 10.59 -5.18 -0.15
N HIS A 88 11.44 -5.27 -1.18
CA HIS A 88 10.99 -5.14 -2.57
C HIS A 88 10.00 -6.24 -2.97
N LYS A 89 10.22 -7.48 -2.51
CA LYS A 89 9.26 -8.58 -2.71
C LYS A 89 7.89 -8.24 -2.10
N ILE A 90 7.85 -7.74 -0.86
CA ILE A 90 6.59 -7.36 -0.18
C ILE A 90 5.88 -6.23 -0.93
N ILE A 91 6.63 -5.25 -1.44
CA ILE A 91 6.07 -4.16 -2.26
C ILE A 91 5.46 -4.70 -3.56
N ALA A 92 6.15 -5.62 -4.24
CA ALA A 92 5.66 -6.26 -5.46
C ALA A 92 4.42 -7.11 -5.18
N ASP A 93 4.45 -7.97 -4.16
CA ASP A 93 3.30 -8.77 -3.74
C ASP A 93 2.08 -7.88 -3.45
N ALA A 94 2.27 -6.76 -2.73
CA ALA A 94 1.18 -5.82 -2.45
C ALA A 94 0.59 -5.23 -3.74
N ASN A 95 1.44 -4.87 -4.70
CA ASN A 95 0.96 -4.37 -6.00
C ASN A 95 0.18 -5.44 -6.78
N ASP A 96 0.63 -6.70 -6.73
CA ASP A 96 -0.06 -7.82 -7.39
C ASP A 96 -1.41 -8.10 -6.73
N VAL A 97 -1.49 -8.08 -5.39
CA VAL A 97 -2.78 -8.20 -4.67
C VAL A 97 -3.74 -7.10 -5.11
N LEU A 98 -3.28 -5.85 -5.22
CA LEU A 98 -4.12 -4.74 -5.66
C LEU A 98 -4.61 -4.92 -7.11
N ASP A 99 -3.78 -5.49 -7.98
CA ASP A 99 -4.17 -5.76 -9.37
C ASP A 99 -5.22 -6.87 -9.45
N GLU A 100 -4.99 -7.96 -8.71
CA GLU A 100 -5.93 -9.09 -8.68
C GLU A 100 -7.28 -8.72 -8.03
N VAL A 101 -7.27 -8.08 -6.86
CA VAL A 101 -8.51 -7.74 -6.14
C VAL A 101 -9.39 -6.72 -6.89
N THR A 102 -8.78 -5.88 -7.72
CA THR A 102 -9.52 -4.98 -8.61
C THR A 102 -9.76 -5.56 -10.01
N ARG A 103 -9.41 -6.80 -10.22
CA ARG A 103 -9.50 -7.50 -11.49
C ARG A 103 -8.86 -6.70 -12.63
N TYR A 104 -7.53 -6.86 -12.73
CA TYR A 104 -6.71 -6.15 -13.73
C TYR A 104 -6.76 -4.61 -13.61
N GLY A 105 -6.69 -4.11 -12.38
CA GLY A 105 -6.72 -2.68 -12.13
C GLY A 105 -8.04 -2.00 -12.47
N GLY A 106 -9.16 -2.73 -12.35
CA GLY A 106 -10.51 -2.22 -12.63
C GLY A 106 -10.92 -2.25 -14.10
N ARG A 107 -10.16 -2.93 -14.95
CA ARG A 107 -10.50 -3.08 -16.38
C ARG A 107 -11.66 -4.05 -16.64
N SER A 108 -11.95 -4.93 -15.68
CA SER A 108 -13.03 -5.89 -15.76
C SER A 108 -13.84 -5.87 -14.47
N MET A 109 -15.12 -6.10 -14.57
CA MET A 109 -15.98 -6.25 -13.40
C MET A 109 -15.94 -7.70 -12.91
N TRP A 110 -16.05 -7.89 -11.61
CA TRP A 110 -16.25 -9.18 -11.02
C TRP A 110 -17.69 -9.68 -11.30
N THR A 111 -17.81 -10.93 -11.74
CA THR A 111 -19.05 -11.68 -11.52
C THR A 111 -19.03 -12.24 -10.09
N ARG A 112 -20.20 -12.58 -9.57
CA ARG A 112 -20.30 -13.17 -8.23
C ARG A 112 -19.49 -14.48 -8.12
N GLU A 113 -19.62 -15.37 -9.09
CA GLU A 113 -18.92 -16.66 -9.13
C GLU A 113 -17.40 -16.48 -9.16
N GLU A 114 -16.90 -15.55 -9.97
CA GLU A 114 -15.47 -15.25 -10.05
C GLU A 114 -14.93 -14.65 -8.75
N TRP A 115 -15.71 -13.77 -8.11
CA TRP A 115 -15.33 -13.19 -6.81
C TRP A 115 -15.30 -14.24 -5.71
N GLU A 116 -16.32 -15.12 -5.64
CA GLU A 116 -16.39 -16.24 -4.70
C GLU A 116 -15.16 -17.14 -4.88
N GLY A 117 -14.82 -17.56 -6.11
CA GLY A 117 -13.63 -18.36 -6.38
C GLY A 117 -12.32 -17.66 -6.00
N PHE A 118 -12.17 -16.35 -6.30
CA PHE A 118 -10.99 -15.58 -5.92
C PHE A 118 -10.87 -15.44 -4.39
N SER A 119 -11.95 -15.12 -3.70
CA SER A 119 -11.96 -14.92 -2.25
C SER A 119 -11.83 -16.22 -1.46
N GLU A 120 -12.17 -17.38 -2.04
CA GLU A 120 -12.03 -18.70 -1.41
C GLU A 120 -10.63 -19.33 -1.61
N ASP A 121 -9.90 -18.99 -2.66
CA ASP A 121 -8.61 -19.60 -3.00
C ASP A 121 -7.44 -18.59 -3.02
N ARG A 122 -7.45 -17.67 -3.96
CA ARG A 122 -6.27 -16.82 -4.19
C ARG A 122 -6.04 -15.78 -3.11
N LEU A 123 -7.08 -15.10 -2.65
CA LEU A 123 -6.95 -14.06 -1.64
C LEU A 123 -6.50 -14.62 -0.27
N PRO A 124 -7.03 -15.76 0.23
CA PRO A 124 -6.49 -16.44 1.40
C PRO A 124 -5.01 -16.83 1.23
N ARG A 125 -4.62 -17.30 0.05
CA ARG A 125 -3.22 -17.65 -0.24
C ARG A 125 -2.31 -16.42 -0.17
N TRP A 126 -2.73 -15.27 -0.69
CA TRP A 126 -2.00 -14.03 -0.53
C TRP A 126 -1.82 -13.65 0.94
N ALA A 127 -2.89 -13.71 1.74
CA ALA A 127 -2.83 -13.45 3.18
C ALA A 127 -1.81 -14.39 3.87
N GLN A 128 -1.85 -15.69 3.56
CA GLN A 128 -0.92 -16.69 4.09
C GLN A 128 0.55 -16.45 3.68
N ILE A 129 0.81 -15.89 2.48
CA ILE A 129 2.16 -15.53 2.03
C ILE A 129 2.74 -14.43 2.92
N PHE A 130 1.95 -13.38 3.21
CA PHE A 130 2.38 -12.31 4.11
C PHE A 130 2.56 -12.83 5.54
N GLU A 131 1.62 -13.63 6.04
CA GLU A 131 1.70 -14.26 7.37
C GLU A 131 2.95 -15.13 7.52
N ALA A 132 3.20 -16.03 6.57
CA ALA A 132 4.37 -16.90 6.58
C ALA A 132 5.68 -16.09 6.52
N THR A 133 5.72 -15.02 5.72
CA THR A 133 6.87 -14.13 5.64
C THR A 133 7.14 -13.47 6.99
N GLY A 134 6.13 -12.90 7.63
CA GLY A 134 6.28 -12.26 8.95
C GLY A 134 6.70 -13.26 10.04
N ARG A 135 6.03 -14.41 10.10
CA ARG A 135 6.34 -15.46 11.09
C ARG A 135 7.77 -15.99 10.95
N ALA A 136 8.26 -16.15 9.73
CA ALA A 136 9.64 -16.60 9.48
C ALA A 136 10.69 -15.61 10.03
N HIS A 137 10.30 -14.35 10.28
CA HIS A 137 11.15 -13.30 10.85
C HIS A 137 10.75 -12.89 12.28
N GLY A 138 9.89 -13.65 12.93
CA GLY A 138 9.54 -13.45 14.34
C GLY A 138 8.34 -12.55 14.60
N LEU A 139 7.56 -12.22 13.58
CA LEU A 139 6.29 -11.52 13.76
C LEU A 139 5.31 -12.34 14.60
N LYS A 140 4.70 -11.70 15.58
CA LYS A 140 3.64 -12.22 16.45
C LYS A 140 2.51 -11.21 16.51
N ALA A 141 1.36 -11.61 17.04
CA ALA A 141 0.21 -10.72 17.16
C ALA A 141 0.51 -9.46 17.98
N ASP A 142 1.26 -9.61 19.08
CA ASP A 142 1.57 -8.54 20.03
C ASP A 142 2.92 -7.86 19.80
N SER A 143 3.79 -8.40 18.92
CA SER A 143 5.19 -7.95 18.83
C SER A 143 5.85 -8.30 17.52
N GLY A 144 7.02 -7.68 17.30
CA GLY A 144 7.85 -7.90 16.11
C GLY A 144 7.31 -7.24 14.84
N TYR A 145 8.09 -7.33 13.79
CA TYR A 145 7.86 -6.71 12.50
C TYR A 145 8.13 -7.70 11.36
N MET A 146 7.65 -7.40 10.15
CA MET A 146 7.64 -8.30 8.99
C MET A 146 9.01 -8.93 8.65
N LEU A 147 10.08 -8.20 8.87
CA LEU A 147 11.44 -8.67 8.55
C LEU A 147 12.38 -8.71 9.76
N GLY A 148 11.82 -8.75 10.99
CA GLY A 148 12.57 -8.85 12.23
C GLY A 148 13.47 -7.63 12.51
N THR A 149 13.05 -6.46 12.09
CA THR A 149 13.67 -5.18 12.42
C THR A 149 13.29 -4.74 13.84
N PRO A 150 14.10 -3.92 14.54
CA PRO A 150 13.74 -3.42 15.88
C PRO A 150 12.61 -2.39 15.83
N GLU A 151 12.48 -1.67 14.74
CA GLU A 151 11.46 -0.64 14.50
C GLU A 151 10.72 -0.94 13.20
N PRO A 152 9.49 -0.40 13.02
CA PRO A 152 8.75 -0.59 11.79
C PRO A 152 9.49 0.02 10.60
N GLY A 153 9.63 -0.77 9.54
CA GLY A 153 10.23 -0.34 8.29
C GLY A 153 9.22 -0.31 7.13
N LEU A 154 9.72 -0.09 5.92
CA LEU A 154 8.88 0.00 4.73
C LEU A 154 8.04 -1.26 4.49
N ALA A 155 8.59 -2.45 4.79
CA ALA A 155 7.86 -3.71 4.67
C ALA A 155 6.61 -3.76 5.57
N ASP A 156 6.72 -3.22 6.77
CA ASP A 156 5.62 -3.17 7.75
C ASP A 156 4.55 -2.18 7.33
N LEU A 157 4.96 -0.99 6.90
CA LEU A 157 4.04 0.05 6.42
C LEU A 157 3.25 -0.42 5.19
N VAL A 158 3.91 -1.06 4.24
CA VAL A 158 3.26 -1.62 3.04
C VAL A 158 2.28 -2.72 3.42
N THR A 159 2.69 -3.66 4.28
CA THR A 159 1.83 -4.75 4.75
C THR A 159 0.61 -4.22 5.50
N ALA A 160 0.83 -3.31 6.45
CA ALA A 160 -0.25 -2.70 7.22
C ALA A 160 -1.22 -1.93 6.31
N THR A 161 -0.70 -1.11 5.39
CA THR A 161 -1.56 -0.36 4.46
C THR A 161 -2.42 -1.28 3.61
N LEU A 162 -1.82 -2.34 3.04
CA LEU A 162 -2.57 -3.29 2.20
C LEU A 162 -3.73 -3.91 2.97
N TRP A 163 -3.43 -4.64 4.02
CA TRP A 163 -4.39 -5.50 4.68
C TRP A 163 -5.38 -4.72 5.54
N TYR A 164 -4.90 -3.73 6.29
CA TYR A 164 -5.78 -2.90 7.12
C TYR A 164 -6.74 -2.05 6.28
N THR A 165 -6.23 -1.33 5.26
CA THR A 165 -7.09 -0.47 4.44
C THR A 165 -8.12 -1.29 3.66
N MET A 166 -7.71 -2.45 3.13
CA MET A 166 -8.61 -3.33 2.41
C MET A 166 -9.74 -3.85 3.32
N THR A 167 -9.44 -4.35 4.52
CA THR A 167 -10.46 -4.85 5.46
C THR A 167 -11.33 -3.73 6.03
N ALA A 168 -10.78 -2.54 6.27
CA ALA A 168 -11.55 -1.37 6.71
C ALA A 168 -12.56 -0.88 5.65
N LYS A 169 -12.28 -1.11 4.36
CA LYS A 169 -13.16 -0.70 3.25
C LYS A 169 -14.03 -1.85 2.71
N LEU A 170 -13.57 -3.07 2.81
CA LEU A 170 -14.26 -4.29 2.41
C LEU A 170 -14.44 -5.19 3.64
N LEU A 171 -15.42 -4.84 4.48
CA LEU A 171 -15.63 -5.47 5.80
C LEU A 171 -15.82 -6.99 5.73
N ASP A 172 -16.40 -7.51 4.65
CA ASP A 172 -16.58 -8.94 4.43
C ASP A 172 -15.26 -9.73 4.34
N LEU A 173 -14.13 -9.03 4.08
CA LEU A 173 -12.80 -9.64 4.03
C LEU A 173 -12.11 -9.72 5.39
N THR A 174 -12.62 -9.04 6.43
CA THR A 174 -12.03 -9.06 7.77
C THR A 174 -11.89 -10.49 8.31
N PRO A 175 -12.93 -11.34 8.33
CA PRO A 175 -12.79 -12.73 8.82
C PRO A 175 -11.79 -13.56 8.01
N LEU A 176 -11.67 -13.30 6.71
CA LEU A 176 -10.70 -13.98 5.84
C LEU A 176 -9.27 -13.66 6.26
N VAL A 177 -8.96 -12.37 6.45
CA VAL A 177 -7.61 -11.92 6.83
C VAL A 177 -7.28 -12.39 8.25
N GLU A 178 -8.19 -12.22 9.21
CA GLU A 178 -8.00 -12.68 10.60
C GLU A 178 -7.76 -14.20 10.70
N THR A 179 -8.42 -14.99 9.86
CA THR A 179 -8.24 -16.44 9.83
C THR A 179 -6.92 -16.86 9.19
N ASN A 180 -6.53 -16.24 8.07
CA ASN A 180 -5.39 -16.68 7.27
C ASN A 180 -4.09 -15.95 7.60
N ALA A 181 -4.17 -14.77 8.22
CA ALA A 181 -3.03 -13.91 8.54
C ALA A 181 -3.22 -13.14 9.86
N PRO A 182 -3.44 -13.84 11.00
CA PRO A 182 -3.77 -13.18 12.28
C PRO A 182 -2.65 -12.26 12.80
N ASN A 183 -1.38 -12.61 12.59
CA ASN A 183 -0.29 -11.75 13.02
C ASN A 183 -0.14 -10.51 12.12
N VAL A 184 -0.43 -10.66 10.83
CA VAL A 184 -0.47 -9.53 9.88
C VAL A 184 -1.65 -8.60 10.17
N ALA A 185 -2.83 -9.13 10.49
CA ALA A 185 -3.97 -8.33 10.92
C ALA A 185 -3.62 -7.51 12.17
N ALA A 186 -3.05 -8.16 13.18
CA ALA A 186 -2.61 -7.49 14.42
C ALA A 186 -1.48 -6.47 14.18
N LEU A 187 -0.55 -6.74 13.26
CA LEU A 187 0.46 -5.77 12.82
C LEU A 187 -0.22 -4.54 12.21
N GLY A 188 -1.20 -4.75 11.33
CA GLY A 188 -1.98 -3.68 10.72
C GLY A 188 -2.60 -2.76 11.77
N GLU A 189 -3.28 -3.32 12.76
CA GLU A 189 -3.85 -2.57 13.88
C GLU A 189 -2.80 -1.78 14.66
N ARG A 190 -1.68 -2.40 15.03
CA ARG A 190 -0.61 -1.74 15.78
C ARG A 190 0.02 -0.56 15.02
N ILE A 191 0.29 -0.75 13.74
CA ILE A 191 0.91 0.27 12.88
C ILE A 191 -0.08 1.41 12.63
N MET A 192 -1.29 1.08 12.17
CA MET A 192 -2.29 2.07 11.76
C MET A 192 -2.94 2.80 12.94
N SER A 193 -2.71 2.38 14.19
CA SER A 193 -3.16 3.04 15.41
C SER A 193 -2.13 4.03 15.99
N THR A 194 -0.95 4.18 15.40
CA THR A 194 -0.01 5.24 15.80
C THR A 194 -0.59 6.63 15.49
N ASP A 195 -0.28 7.63 16.32
CA ASP A 195 -0.93 8.95 16.25
C ASP A 195 -0.93 9.54 14.83
N ALA A 196 0.23 9.50 14.14
CA ALA A 196 0.37 10.06 12.79
C ALA A 196 -0.48 9.29 11.75
N LEU A 197 -0.56 7.96 11.86
CA LEU A 197 -1.32 7.16 10.91
C LEU A 197 -2.81 7.13 11.25
N ALA A 198 -3.18 7.22 12.51
CA ALA A 198 -4.58 7.44 12.92
C ALA A 198 -5.11 8.76 12.37
N ALA A 199 -4.37 9.86 12.53
CA ALA A 199 -4.74 11.16 11.97
C ALA A 199 -4.85 11.12 10.44
N MET A 200 -3.93 10.45 9.75
CA MET A 200 -3.97 10.28 8.29
C MET A 200 -5.19 9.45 7.85
N ARG A 201 -5.58 8.40 8.60
CA ARG A 201 -6.80 7.63 8.33
C ARG A 201 -8.06 8.49 8.49
N ASP A 202 -8.15 9.25 9.57
CA ASP A 202 -9.30 10.12 9.85
C ASP A 202 -9.47 11.19 8.76
N ASP A 203 -8.35 11.77 8.28
CA ASP A 203 -8.36 12.66 7.11
C ASP A 203 -8.81 11.93 5.84
N THR A 204 -8.28 10.73 5.59
CA THR A 204 -8.65 9.89 4.44
C THR A 204 -10.14 9.56 4.45
N ASP A 205 -10.68 9.15 5.60
CA ASP A 205 -12.09 8.79 5.74
C ASP A 205 -13.00 10.02 5.60
N THR A 206 -12.56 11.16 6.09
CA THR A 206 -13.28 12.44 5.92
C THR A 206 -13.33 12.86 4.45
N ARG A 207 -12.23 12.72 3.72
CA ARG A 207 -12.10 13.14 2.32
C ARG A 207 -12.72 12.18 1.32
N PHE A 208 -12.62 10.90 1.57
CA PHE A 208 -12.95 9.87 0.57
C PHE A 208 -14.11 8.94 1.00
N GLY A 209 -14.54 9.01 2.26
CA GLY A 209 -15.63 8.18 2.78
C GLY A 209 -15.35 6.69 2.63
N HIS A 210 -16.31 5.96 2.09
CA HIS A 210 -16.21 4.51 1.91
C HIS A 210 -15.49 4.09 0.61
N ALA A 211 -15.11 5.04 -0.24
CA ALA A 211 -14.40 4.71 -1.47
C ALA A 211 -13.04 4.06 -1.19
N TRP A 212 -12.70 3.03 -1.97
CA TRP A 212 -11.40 2.35 -1.89
C TRP A 212 -10.66 2.35 -3.23
N CYS A 213 -11.29 1.84 -4.26
CA CYS A 213 -10.75 1.79 -5.63
C CYS A 213 -11.88 2.19 -6.57
N GLY A 214 -11.78 3.20 -7.34
CA GLY A 214 -12.81 3.82 -8.20
C GLY A 214 -13.74 2.86 -8.97
N GLY A 215 -14.49 2.06 -8.25
CA GLY A 215 -15.50 1.13 -8.79
C GLY A 215 -16.75 1.14 -7.98
#